data_443d63f20a5af7ed15077bd4a1047d6b
#
_entry.id   443d63f20a5af7ed15077bd4a1047d6b
#
_cell.length_a   1.000
_cell.length_b   1.000
_cell.length_c   1.000
_cell.angle_alpha   90.00
_cell.angle_beta   90.00
_cell.angle_gamma   90.00
#
_symmetry.space_group_name_H-M   'P 1'
#
loop_
_entity.id
_entity.type
_entity.pdbx_description
1 polymer ?
#
loop_
_entity_poly.entity_id
_entity_poly.type
_entity_poly.pdbx_seq_one_letter_code
_entity_poly.pdbx_strand_id
1 'polypeptide(L)' 'MKVKITKPDSVLFEGEASLVQLPGTDGLFELLDNHAPIISALTKGTIRLKTAEGEQLFDVNAGVIKCQQNEVLILIQ' A
#
# COMPACT_ATOMS: atom_id res chain seq x y z
N MET A 1 5.38 0.10 9.98
CA MET A 1 5.66 1.07 8.89
C MET A 1 4.54 2.08 8.79
N LYS A 2 4.90 3.28 8.38
CA LYS A 2 3.91 4.33 8.11
C LYS A 2 3.35 4.13 6.70
N VAL A 3 2.03 4.15 6.57
CA VAL A 3 1.36 3.92 5.28
C VAL A 3 0.41 5.07 4.99
N LYS A 4 0.46 5.57 3.77
CA LYS A 4 -0.50 6.54 3.27
C LYS A 4 -1.03 6.06 1.92
N ILE A 5 -2.35 5.98 1.81
CA ILE A 5 -3.03 5.63 0.57
C ILE A 5 -3.84 6.84 0.14
N THR A 6 -3.57 7.36 -1.04
CA THR A 6 -4.22 8.59 -1.50
C THR A 6 -4.67 8.48 -2.95
N LYS A 7 -5.78 9.14 -3.25
CA LYS A 7 -6.27 9.47 -4.59
C LYS A 7 -5.93 10.93 -4.89
N PRO A 8 -6.09 11.38 -6.15
CA PRO A 8 -5.80 12.79 -6.46
C PRO A 8 -6.56 13.80 -5.59
N ASP A 9 -7.76 13.47 -5.15
CA ASP A 9 -8.63 14.40 -4.43
C ASP A 9 -8.88 14.03 -2.98
N SER A 10 -8.32 12.94 -2.48
CA SER A 10 -8.64 12.50 -1.12
C SER A 10 -7.58 11.53 -0.58
N VAL A 11 -7.45 11.53 0.75
CA VAL A 11 -6.62 10.55 1.46
C VAL A 11 -7.55 9.45 1.96
N LEU A 12 -7.26 8.20 1.58
CA LEU A 12 -8.06 7.04 1.97
C LEU A 12 -7.62 6.44 3.29
N PHE A 13 -6.32 6.48 3.57
CA PHE A 13 -5.76 5.94 4.80
C PHE A 13 -4.45 6.63 5.11
N GLU A 14 -4.22 6.87 6.39
CA GLU A 14 -2.94 7.34 6.88
C GLU A 14 -2.74 6.82 8.28
N GLY A 15 -1.69 6.01 8.49
CA GLY A 15 -1.44 5.41 9.79
C GLY A 15 -0.37 4.34 9.74
N GLU A 16 -0.30 3.57 10.82
CA GLU A 16 0.67 2.49 10.96
C GLU A 16 0.08 1.15 10.54
N ALA A 17 0.88 0.34 9.87
CA ALA A 17 0.52 -1.02 9.53
C ALA A 17 1.73 -1.94 9.73
N SER A 18 1.47 -3.19 10.04
CA SER A 18 2.51 -4.22 10.17
C SER A 18 2.70 -5.02 8.90
N LEU A 19 1.72 -4.97 7.99
CA LEU A 19 1.77 -5.67 6.72
C LEU A 19 0.94 -4.90 5.69
N VAL A 20 1.46 -4.82 4.47
CA VAL A 20 0.74 -4.26 3.32
C VAL A 20 0.83 -5.28 2.19
N GLN A 21 -0.30 -5.80 1.73
CA GLN A 21 -0.36 -6.68 0.57
C GLN A 21 -0.93 -5.91 -0.61
N LEU A 22 -0.28 -6.02 -1.76
CA LEU A 22 -0.60 -5.19 -2.92
C LEU A 22 -0.72 -6.01 -4.20
N PRO A 23 -1.63 -5.63 -5.10
CA PRO A 23 -1.74 -6.27 -6.41
C PRO A 23 -0.73 -5.64 -7.39
N GLY A 24 0.46 -6.18 -7.45
CA GLY A 24 1.46 -5.75 -8.41
C GLY A 24 1.17 -6.27 -9.81
N THR A 25 1.80 -5.66 -10.83
CA THR A 25 1.61 -6.10 -12.22
C THR A 25 2.14 -7.51 -12.45
N ASP A 26 3.10 -7.96 -11.63
CA ASP A 26 3.66 -9.31 -11.71
C ASP A 26 3.08 -10.27 -10.67
N GLY A 27 2.03 -9.85 -9.97
CA GLY A 27 1.36 -10.66 -8.97
C GLY A 27 1.29 -9.97 -7.62
N LEU A 28 0.63 -10.61 -6.67
CA LEU A 28 0.53 -10.10 -5.31
C LEU A 28 1.89 -10.09 -4.64
N PHE A 29 2.17 -9.04 -3.89
CA PHE A 29 3.38 -8.99 -3.07
C PHE A 29 3.06 -8.33 -1.73
N GLU A 30 3.93 -8.54 -0.74
CA GLU A 30 3.73 -8.04 0.60
C GLU A 30 4.93 -7.24 1.07
N LEU A 31 4.65 -6.18 1.82
CA LEU A 31 5.66 -5.39 2.50
C LEU A 31 5.50 -5.60 4.00
N LEU A 32 6.60 -5.89 4.67
CA LEU A 32 6.68 -5.96 6.12
C LEU A 32 7.54 -4.80 6.62
N ASP A 33 7.60 -4.62 7.93
CA ASP A 33 8.42 -3.56 8.52
C ASP A 33 9.85 -3.62 8.01
N ASN A 34 10.39 -2.45 7.68
CA ASN A 34 11.78 -2.28 7.23
C ASN A 34 12.09 -2.96 5.91
N HIS A 35 11.08 -3.14 5.04
CA HIS A 35 11.30 -3.68 3.70
C HIS A 35 12.27 -2.77 2.92
N ALA A 36 13.08 -3.40 2.07
CA ALA A 36 14.00 -2.68 1.20
C ALA A 36 13.23 -1.69 0.31
N PRO A 37 13.87 -0.59 -0.14
CA PRO A 37 13.20 0.37 -1.01
C PRO A 37 12.67 -0.27 -2.29
N ILE A 38 11.46 0.12 -2.67
CA ILE A 38 10.82 -0.39 -3.88
C ILE A 38 9.91 0.69 -4.47
N ILE A 39 9.83 0.75 -5.79
CA ILE A 39 8.83 1.48 -6.54
C ILE A 39 8.21 0.48 -7.51
N SER A 40 6.90 0.38 -7.53
CA SER A 40 6.23 -0.60 -8.36
C SER A 40 4.87 -0.10 -8.82
N ALA A 41 4.46 -0.52 -10.01
CA ALA A 41 3.11 -0.26 -10.50
C ALA A 41 2.14 -1.27 -9.91
N LEU A 42 0.91 -0.82 -9.68
CA LEU A 42 -0.18 -1.65 -9.18
C LEU A 42 -1.21 -1.86 -10.29
N THR A 43 -1.79 -3.05 -10.29
CA THR A 43 -2.88 -3.38 -11.21
C THR A 43 -4.19 -3.48 -10.44
N LYS A 44 -5.27 -3.80 -11.14
CA LYS A 44 -6.58 -3.96 -10.52
C LYS A 44 -6.55 -5.05 -9.46
N GLY A 45 -7.09 -4.74 -8.28
CA GLY A 45 -7.15 -5.69 -7.17
C GLY A 45 -7.47 -5.01 -5.87
N THR A 46 -7.03 -5.63 -4.77
CA THR A 46 -7.32 -5.15 -3.42
C THR A 46 -6.02 -4.98 -2.65
N ILE A 47 -5.86 -3.82 -2.03
CA ILE A 47 -4.79 -3.57 -1.06
C ILE A 47 -5.30 -4.03 0.30
N ARG A 48 -4.50 -4.84 1.00
CA ARG A 48 -4.84 -5.33 2.33
C ARG A 48 -3.80 -4.87 3.33
N LEU A 49 -4.27 -4.20 4.38
CA LEU A 49 -3.42 -3.74 5.48
C LEU A 49 -3.73 -4.52 6.75
N LYS A 50 -2.71 -4.83 7.53
CA LYS A 50 -2.88 -5.25 8.91
C LYS A 50 -2.47 -4.11 9.82
N THR A 51 -3.43 -3.62 10.60
CA THR A 51 -3.22 -2.54 11.55
C THR A 51 -3.53 -2.99 12.97
N ALA A 52 -3.24 -2.14 13.95
CA ALA A 52 -3.58 -2.43 15.35
C ALA A 52 -5.09 -2.60 15.56
N GLU A 53 -5.90 -1.98 14.70
CA GLU A 53 -7.37 -2.06 14.78
C GLU A 53 -7.94 -3.16 13.90
N GLY A 54 -7.09 -3.99 13.28
CA GLY A 54 -7.52 -5.10 12.46
C GLY A 54 -7.16 -4.92 11.00
N GLU A 55 -7.78 -5.74 10.16
CA GLU A 55 -7.52 -5.74 8.72
C GLU A 55 -8.37 -4.68 8.03
N GLN A 56 -7.76 -3.96 7.09
CA GLN A 56 -8.45 -2.98 6.25
C GLN A 56 -8.19 -3.27 4.79
N LEU A 57 -9.21 -3.10 3.96
CA LEU A 57 -9.18 -3.42 2.53
C LEU A 57 -9.51 -2.18 1.71
N PHE A 58 -8.78 -1.99 0.61
CA PHE A 58 -9.01 -0.88 -0.31
C PHE A 58 -8.95 -1.39 -1.74
N ASP A 59 -9.95 -1.07 -2.54
CA ASP A 59 -9.95 -1.45 -3.95
C ASP A 59 -9.07 -0.50 -4.76
N VAL A 60 -8.38 -1.06 -5.73
CA VAL A 60 -7.51 -0.29 -6.61
C VAL A 60 -7.75 -0.73 -8.06
N ASN A 61 -7.83 0.21 -8.99
CA ASN A 61 -7.87 -0.08 -10.42
C ASN A 61 -6.48 0.02 -11.04
N ALA A 62 -5.72 1.02 -10.65
CA ALA A 62 -4.34 1.23 -11.08
C ALA A 62 -3.67 2.15 -10.08
N GLY A 63 -2.37 2.06 -9.98
CA GLY A 63 -1.65 2.92 -9.04
C GLY A 63 -0.16 2.66 -9.05
N VAL A 64 0.50 3.31 -8.11
CA VAL A 64 1.95 3.21 -7.90
C VAL A 64 2.21 3.16 -6.40
N ILE A 65 3.15 2.32 -6.01
CA ILE A 65 3.63 2.28 -4.64
C ILE A 65 5.10 2.68 -4.58
N LYS A 66 5.43 3.46 -3.56
CA LYS A 66 6.82 3.78 -3.22
C LYS A 66 7.02 3.43 -1.75
N CYS A 67 8.06 2.63 -1.48
CA CYS A 67 8.44 2.27 -0.12
C CYS A 67 9.91 2.61 0.08
N GLN A 68 10.22 3.35 1.15
CA GLN A 68 11.59 3.61 1.57
C GLN A 68 11.59 4.06 3.03
N GLN A 69 12.65 3.73 3.76
CA GLN A 69 12.83 4.17 5.15
C GLN A 69 11.62 3.86 6.03
N ASN A 70 11.05 2.66 5.84
CA ASN A 70 9.88 2.18 6.58
C ASN A 70 8.64 3.06 6.40
N GLU A 71 8.55 3.78 5.28
CA GLU A 71 7.40 4.57 4.91
C GLU A 71 6.87 4.10 3.56
N VAL A 72 5.56 3.95 3.45
CA VAL A 72 4.89 3.46 2.25
C VAL A 72 3.90 4.51 1.76
N LEU A 73 4.07 4.93 0.52
CA LEU A 73 3.14 5.84 -0.14
C LEU A 73 2.49 5.11 -1.31
N ILE A 74 1.17 5.09 -1.31
CA ILE A 74 0.39 4.42 -2.35
C ILE A 74 -0.51 5.46 -3.01
N LEU A 75 -0.31 5.67 -4.32
CA LEU A 75 -1.11 6.58 -5.12
C LEU A 75 -2.01 5.74 -6.01
N ILE A 76 -3.32 5.87 -5.88
CA ILE A 76 -4.29 5.11 -6.66
C ILE A 76 -5.22 6.03 -7.43
N GLN A 77 -5.69 5.54 -8.55
CA GLN A 77 -6.64 6.24 -9.40
C GLN A 77 -8.07 5.80 -9.12
#